data_14704c0224cb73b97d562f1f9582ce23
#
_entry.id   14704c0224cb73b97d562f1f9582ce23
#
_cell.length_a   1.000
_cell.length_b   1.000
_cell.length_c   1.000
_cell.angle_alpha   90.00
_cell.angle_beta   90.00
_cell.angle_gamma   90.00
#
_symmetry.space_group_name_H-M   'P 1'
#
loop_
_entity.id
_entity.type
_entity.pdbx_description
1 polymer ?
#
loop_
_entity_poly.entity_id
_entity_poly.type
_entity_poly.pdbx_seq_one_letter_code
_entity_poly.pdbx_strand_id
1 'polypeptide(L)'
;MAIVSETVVHVLRHGEVYNPDGILYGRLPGFRLSELGVQMAKAAAQALAERTVVHVVASPLERAQQTAEPIAAQFGLPVGVDERLIESANWFEGKKVSPGDGSFRDPRNWWVLRDPVTPSWGEAYRVIAERMFAALHAARVAAEGREAVLVSHQLPIWTLRRYVERKRLWHDPRKRQCGLASLTSFHFDGAKISGIGYSEPAAHLIAISPTARTAKGA
;
A
#
# COMPACT_ATOMS: atom_id res chain seq x y z
N MET A 1 8.85 27.55 -24.70
CA MET A 1 8.11 26.97 -23.58
C MET A 1 8.74 25.62 -23.31
N ALA A 2 9.37 25.43 -22.15
CA ALA A 2 9.84 24.11 -21.75
C ALA A 2 8.59 23.21 -21.57
N ILE A 3 8.57 22.06 -22.25
CA ILE A 3 7.56 21.03 -22.00
C ILE A 3 7.86 20.56 -20.57
N VAL A 4 7.06 20.98 -19.60
CA VAL A 4 7.13 20.42 -18.23
C VAL A 4 6.66 18.99 -18.39
N SER A 5 7.60 18.05 -18.35
CA SER A 5 7.27 16.63 -18.37
C SER A 5 6.47 16.30 -17.11
N GLU A 6 5.37 15.56 -17.30
CA GLU A 6 4.51 15.11 -16.19
C GLU A 6 5.33 14.29 -15.18
N THR A 7 5.15 14.55 -13.89
CA THR A 7 5.72 13.71 -12.83
C THR A 7 4.67 12.71 -12.39
N VAL A 8 5.02 11.42 -12.31
CA VAL A 8 4.10 10.38 -11.83
C VAL A 8 4.69 9.70 -10.59
N VAL A 9 3.88 9.56 -9.54
CA VAL A 9 4.26 8.78 -8.36
C VAL A 9 3.32 7.59 -8.25
N HIS A 10 3.87 6.40 -8.45
CA HIS A 10 3.17 5.12 -8.31
C HIS A 10 3.25 4.67 -6.86
N VAL A 11 2.10 4.47 -6.22
CA VAL A 11 2.02 3.90 -4.88
C VAL A 11 1.55 2.45 -5.00
N LEU A 12 2.46 1.52 -4.74
CA LEU A 12 2.30 0.08 -4.92
C LEU A 12 1.97 -0.58 -3.58
N ARG A 13 0.95 -1.40 -3.53
CA ARG A 13 0.73 -2.31 -2.40
C ARG A 13 1.67 -3.51 -2.51
N HIS A 14 2.26 -3.95 -1.38
CA HIS A 14 3.08 -5.16 -1.35
C HIS A 14 2.35 -6.40 -1.90
N GLY A 15 3.09 -7.39 -2.38
CA GLY A 15 2.59 -8.69 -2.84
C GLY A 15 2.01 -9.56 -1.72
N GLU A 16 1.54 -10.75 -2.06
CA GLU A 16 1.01 -11.71 -1.07
C GLU A 16 2.08 -12.06 -0.03
N VAL A 17 1.62 -12.21 1.22
CA VAL A 17 2.47 -12.55 2.38
C VAL A 17 2.26 -14.02 2.76
N TYR A 18 3.33 -14.72 3.11
CA TYR A 18 3.25 -16.04 3.72
C TYR A 18 2.68 -15.91 5.14
N ASN A 19 1.42 -16.31 5.30
CA ASN A 19 0.68 -16.21 6.56
C ASN A 19 -0.23 -17.45 6.74
N PRO A 20 0.35 -18.62 7.02
CA PRO A 20 -0.41 -19.87 7.13
C PRO A 20 -1.41 -19.87 8.29
N ASP A 21 -1.13 -19.11 9.35
CA ASP A 21 -1.99 -19.01 10.52
C ASP A 21 -3.17 -18.05 10.35
N GLY A 22 -3.19 -17.24 9.30
CA GLY A 22 -4.26 -16.28 9.01
C GLY A 22 -4.41 -15.22 10.09
N ILE A 23 -3.31 -14.75 10.67
CA ILE A 23 -3.33 -13.69 11.69
C ILE A 23 -3.26 -12.30 11.05
N LEU A 24 -3.77 -11.31 11.75
CA LEU A 24 -3.57 -9.91 11.38
C LEU A 24 -2.12 -9.52 11.70
N TYR A 25 -1.25 -9.47 10.71
CA TYR A 25 0.17 -9.25 10.92
C TYR A 25 0.56 -7.76 11.07
N GLY A 26 -0.25 -6.81 10.60
CA GLY A 26 -0.02 -5.37 10.78
C GLY A 26 1.44 -4.95 10.64
N ARG A 27 2.05 -4.48 11.74
CA ARG A 27 3.46 -4.08 11.82
C ARG A 27 4.40 -5.18 12.34
N LEU A 28 3.89 -6.37 12.61
CA LEU A 28 4.71 -7.47 13.13
C LEU A 28 5.85 -7.82 12.17
N PRO A 29 7.07 -8.08 12.69
CA PRO A 29 8.22 -8.50 11.89
C PRO A 29 8.08 -9.95 11.41
N GLY A 30 8.91 -10.35 10.44
CA GLY A 30 9.00 -11.74 9.95
C GLY A 30 7.93 -12.12 8.91
N PHE A 31 7.01 -11.24 8.60
CA PHE A 31 5.99 -11.46 7.56
C PHE A 31 6.53 -11.08 6.19
N ARG A 32 7.10 -12.08 5.49
CA ARG A 32 7.72 -11.98 4.17
C ARG A 32 6.74 -12.33 3.05
N LEU A 33 7.09 -12.00 1.82
CA LEU A 33 6.33 -12.43 0.66
C LEU A 33 6.28 -13.97 0.59
N SER A 34 5.13 -14.49 0.15
CA SER A 34 5.02 -15.86 -0.34
C SER A 34 5.69 -16.01 -1.71
N GLU A 35 5.85 -17.23 -2.21
CA GLU A 35 6.32 -17.46 -3.58
C GLU A 35 5.43 -16.73 -4.60
N LEU A 36 4.12 -16.75 -4.40
CA LEU A 36 3.17 -16.01 -5.21
C LEU A 36 3.40 -14.49 -5.09
N GLY A 37 3.65 -14.01 -3.87
CA GLY A 37 3.97 -12.59 -3.63
C GLY A 37 5.22 -12.12 -4.36
N VAL A 38 6.24 -12.97 -4.46
CA VAL A 38 7.45 -12.69 -5.27
C VAL A 38 7.10 -12.61 -6.76
N GLN A 39 6.23 -13.50 -7.27
CA GLN A 39 5.77 -13.43 -8.67
C GLN A 39 4.94 -12.15 -8.91
N MET A 40 4.10 -11.76 -7.96
CA MET A 40 3.34 -10.50 -8.03
C MET A 40 4.26 -9.27 -8.09
N ALA A 41 5.34 -9.25 -7.28
CA ALA A 41 6.33 -8.18 -7.30
C ALA A 41 7.03 -8.07 -8.68
N LYS A 42 7.38 -9.22 -9.27
CA LYS A 42 7.94 -9.27 -10.64
C LYS A 42 6.96 -8.79 -11.70
N ALA A 43 5.67 -9.14 -11.57
CA ALA A 43 4.62 -8.66 -12.49
C ALA A 43 4.45 -7.13 -12.40
N ALA A 44 4.54 -6.56 -11.19
CA ALA A 44 4.53 -5.11 -11.00
C ALA A 44 5.76 -4.43 -11.61
N ALA A 45 6.95 -5.02 -11.47
CA ALA A 45 8.16 -4.54 -12.12
C ALA A 45 8.03 -4.56 -13.65
N GLN A 46 7.55 -5.66 -14.22
CA GLN A 46 7.34 -5.79 -15.66
C GLN A 46 6.35 -4.74 -16.21
N ALA A 47 5.29 -4.42 -15.47
CA ALA A 47 4.32 -3.40 -15.88
C ALA A 47 4.90 -1.97 -15.89
N LEU A 48 6.03 -1.78 -15.21
CA LEU A 48 6.77 -0.51 -15.18
C LEU A 48 7.97 -0.50 -16.14
N ALA A 49 8.23 -1.57 -16.91
CA ALA A 49 9.46 -1.73 -17.68
C ALA A 49 9.74 -0.59 -18.68
N GLU A 50 8.69 -0.04 -19.28
CA GLU A 50 8.82 1.06 -20.26
C GLU A 50 8.69 2.46 -19.62
N ARG A 51 8.67 2.53 -18.29
CA ARG A 51 8.54 3.79 -17.54
C ARG A 51 9.90 4.41 -17.23
N THR A 52 9.89 5.68 -16.87
CA THR A 52 11.10 6.44 -16.54
C THR A 52 11.29 6.54 -15.03
N VAL A 53 11.28 5.40 -14.33
CA VAL A 53 11.43 5.35 -12.88
C VAL A 53 12.85 5.71 -12.46
N VAL A 54 12.98 6.69 -11.57
CA VAL A 54 14.27 7.21 -11.07
C VAL A 54 14.38 7.19 -9.55
N HIS A 55 13.30 6.84 -8.87
CA HIS A 55 13.26 6.83 -7.41
C HIS A 55 12.36 5.71 -6.91
N VAL A 56 12.90 4.81 -6.07
CA VAL A 56 12.17 3.69 -5.48
C VAL A 56 12.34 3.72 -3.96
N VAL A 57 11.23 3.81 -3.23
CA VAL A 57 11.22 3.85 -1.77
C VAL A 57 10.16 2.89 -1.24
N ALA A 58 10.45 2.21 -0.14
CA ALA A 58 9.53 1.27 0.46
C ALA A 58 9.35 1.52 1.97
N SER A 59 8.22 1.06 2.48
CA SER A 59 7.99 0.88 3.91
C SER A 59 9.13 0.04 4.52
N PRO A 60 9.49 0.25 5.79
CA PRO A 60 10.54 -0.55 6.46
C PRO A 60 10.18 -2.04 6.62
N LEU A 61 8.92 -2.43 6.42
CA LEU A 61 8.48 -3.82 6.58
C LEU A 61 8.99 -4.73 5.45
N GLU A 62 9.49 -5.90 5.81
CA GLU A 62 10.18 -6.86 4.92
C GLU A 62 9.42 -7.12 3.62
N ARG A 63 8.12 -7.37 3.68
CA ARG A 63 7.27 -7.61 2.50
C ARG A 63 7.24 -6.46 1.51
N ALA A 64 7.32 -5.22 2.00
CA ALA A 64 7.36 -4.03 1.15
C ALA A 64 8.73 -3.88 0.49
N GLN A 65 9.81 -4.12 1.22
CA GLN A 65 11.18 -4.14 0.70
C GLN A 65 11.32 -5.19 -0.40
N GLN A 66 10.90 -6.43 -0.13
CA GLN A 66 10.93 -7.52 -1.11
C GLN A 66 10.08 -7.23 -2.35
N THR A 67 8.99 -6.47 -2.21
CA THR A 67 8.18 -6.05 -3.36
C THR A 67 8.88 -4.97 -4.19
N ALA A 68 9.66 -4.09 -3.55
CA ALA A 68 10.40 -3.01 -4.21
C ALA A 68 11.65 -3.52 -4.94
N GLU A 69 12.31 -4.57 -4.44
CA GLU A 69 13.58 -5.09 -4.96
C GLU A 69 13.58 -5.36 -6.48
N PRO A 70 12.63 -6.10 -7.08
CA PRO A 70 12.65 -6.37 -8.52
C PRO A 70 12.42 -5.10 -9.35
N ILE A 71 11.72 -4.11 -8.83
CA ILE A 71 11.53 -2.81 -9.51
C ILE A 71 12.84 -2.02 -9.47
N ALA A 72 13.45 -1.89 -8.29
CA ALA A 72 14.71 -1.19 -8.14
C ALA A 72 15.83 -1.81 -8.98
N ALA A 73 15.92 -3.14 -8.98
CA ALA A 73 16.90 -3.88 -9.79
C ALA A 73 16.73 -3.62 -11.30
N GLN A 74 15.49 -3.56 -11.80
CA GLN A 74 15.18 -3.30 -13.21
C GLN A 74 15.70 -1.92 -13.69
N PHE A 75 15.70 -0.93 -12.81
CA PHE A 75 16.18 0.42 -13.14
C PHE A 75 17.59 0.74 -12.61
N GLY A 76 18.26 -0.24 -12.01
CA GLY A 76 19.60 -0.04 -11.43
C GLY A 76 19.61 0.94 -10.24
N LEU A 77 18.53 0.99 -9.48
CA LEU A 77 18.33 1.91 -8.36
C LEU A 77 18.45 1.20 -7.01
N PRO A 78 18.87 1.88 -5.94
CA PRO A 78 18.71 1.36 -4.59
C PRO A 78 17.25 1.46 -4.14
N VAL A 79 16.83 0.59 -3.21
CA VAL A 79 15.58 0.73 -2.48
C VAL A 79 15.81 1.63 -1.27
N GLY A 80 15.22 2.83 -1.28
CA GLY A 80 15.17 3.70 -0.12
C GLY A 80 14.15 3.20 0.93
N VAL A 81 14.29 3.65 2.17
CA VAL A 81 13.35 3.34 3.26
C VAL A 81 12.71 4.62 3.76
N ASP A 82 11.38 4.60 3.93
CA ASP A 82 10.63 5.73 4.48
C ASP A 82 9.58 5.24 5.49
N GLU A 83 9.76 5.61 6.75
CA GLU A 83 8.83 5.26 7.84
C GLU A 83 7.41 5.77 7.63
N ARG A 84 7.24 6.83 6.85
CA ARG A 84 5.92 7.37 6.51
C ARG A 84 5.07 6.39 5.67
N LEU A 85 5.69 5.39 5.05
CA LEU A 85 5.03 4.36 4.23
C LEU A 85 4.59 3.14 5.04
N ILE A 86 4.89 3.07 6.35
CA ILE A 86 4.57 1.91 7.20
C ILE A 86 3.06 1.66 7.28
N GLU A 87 2.66 0.39 7.52
CA GLU A 87 1.26 0.03 7.77
C GLU A 87 0.69 0.79 8.98
N SER A 88 -0.63 0.92 9.06
CA SER A 88 -1.27 1.49 10.24
C SER A 88 -1.12 0.57 11.45
N ALA A 89 -0.87 1.13 12.63
CA ALA A 89 -0.91 0.36 13.87
C ALA A 89 -2.33 -0.20 14.10
N ASN A 90 -2.43 -1.41 14.65
CA ASN A 90 -3.71 -2.04 14.93
C ASN A 90 -3.63 -2.85 16.23
N TRP A 91 -4.58 -2.64 17.14
CA TRP A 91 -4.70 -3.35 18.41
C TRP A 91 -4.86 -4.89 18.26
N PHE A 92 -5.37 -5.32 17.12
CA PHE A 92 -5.63 -6.73 16.84
C PHE A 92 -4.44 -7.45 16.19
N GLU A 93 -3.27 -6.81 16.08
CA GLU A 93 -2.07 -7.46 15.56
C GLU A 93 -1.72 -8.73 16.36
N GLY A 94 -1.36 -9.80 15.64
CA GLY A 94 -1.09 -11.12 16.19
C GLY A 94 -2.33 -11.98 16.49
N LYS A 95 -3.54 -11.43 16.32
CA LYS A 95 -4.79 -12.16 16.54
C LYS A 95 -5.38 -12.65 15.21
N LYS A 96 -6.10 -13.77 15.27
CA LYS A 96 -6.97 -14.20 14.17
C LYS A 96 -8.22 -13.32 14.21
N VAL A 97 -8.35 -12.42 13.25
CA VAL A 97 -9.51 -11.55 13.12
C VAL A 97 -10.14 -11.82 11.78
N SER A 98 -11.21 -12.60 11.77
CA SER A 98 -12.02 -12.84 10.58
C SER A 98 -13.49 -12.58 10.85
N PRO A 99 -14.28 -12.24 9.83
CA PRO A 99 -15.73 -12.14 9.99
C PRO A 99 -16.30 -13.45 10.52
N GLY A 100 -16.78 -13.45 11.77
CA GLY A 100 -17.40 -14.62 12.40
C GLY A 100 -16.57 -15.34 13.47
N ASP A 101 -15.29 -14.99 13.69
CA ASP A 101 -14.44 -15.60 14.73
C ASP A 101 -14.81 -15.20 16.17
N GLY A 102 -15.76 -14.27 16.33
CA GLY A 102 -16.22 -13.82 17.64
C GLY A 102 -15.41 -12.68 18.25
N SER A 103 -14.27 -12.27 17.66
CA SER A 103 -13.43 -11.18 18.20
C SER A 103 -14.20 -9.87 18.38
N PHE A 104 -15.16 -9.57 17.48
CA PHE A 104 -16.05 -8.42 17.60
C PHE A 104 -17.21 -8.63 18.60
N ARG A 105 -17.48 -9.86 19.02
CA ARG A 105 -18.51 -10.21 20.03
C ARG A 105 -17.95 -10.26 21.44
N ASP A 106 -16.62 -10.29 21.60
CA ASP A 106 -16.00 -10.28 22.92
C ASP A 106 -16.17 -8.89 23.56
N PRO A 107 -16.90 -8.79 24.70
CA PRO A 107 -17.12 -7.51 25.38
C PRO A 107 -15.83 -6.79 25.77
N ARG A 108 -14.74 -7.53 25.98
CA ARG A 108 -13.42 -6.98 26.28
C ARG A 108 -12.86 -6.14 25.15
N ASN A 109 -13.32 -6.31 23.92
CA ASN A 109 -12.88 -5.54 22.76
C ASN A 109 -13.80 -4.34 22.46
N TRP A 110 -14.96 -4.20 23.09
CA TRP A 110 -15.92 -3.14 22.75
C TRP A 110 -15.40 -1.75 23.08
N TRP A 111 -14.63 -1.62 24.16
CA TRP A 111 -14.03 -0.33 24.50
C TRP A 111 -13.02 0.14 23.44
N VAL A 112 -12.35 -0.79 22.75
CA VAL A 112 -11.42 -0.51 21.65
C VAL A 112 -12.18 -0.14 20.37
N LEU A 113 -13.39 -0.66 20.18
CA LEU A 113 -14.21 -0.46 18.96
C LEU A 113 -15.19 0.74 19.08
N ARG A 114 -15.09 1.53 20.12
CA ARG A 114 -16.05 2.59 20.45
C ARG A 114 -16.13 3.76 19.45
N ASP A 115 -15.05 4.05 18.72
CA ASP A 115 -14.99 5.14 17.75
C ASP A 115 -14.53 4.62 16.37
N PRO A 116 -15.47 4.39 15.43
CA PRO A 116 -15.12 3.95 14.08
C PRO A 116 -14.67 5.11 13.17
N VAL A 117 -14.91 6.35 13.53
CA VAL A 117 -14.57 7.54 12.73
C VAL A 117 -13.10 7.90 12.93
N THR A 118 -12.65 7.86 14.21
CA THR A 118 -11.24 7.93 14.58
C THR A 118 -10.89 6.59 15.21
N PRO A 119 -10.35 5.62 14.43
CA PRO A 119 -10.22 4.25 14.91
C PRO A 119 -9.51 4.17 16.25
N SER A 120 -10.28 3.87 17.33
CA SER A 120 -9.71 3.69 18.68
C SER A 120 -8.87 2.41 18.80
N TRP A 121 -8.93 1.54 17.79
CA TRP A 121 -8.11 0.31 17.68
C TRP A 121 -6.85 0.47 16.85
N GLY A 122 -6.53 1.68 16.38
CA GLY A 122 -5.38 1.88 15.51
C GLY A 122 -4.99 3.34 15.32
N GLU A 123 -4.20 3.59 14.31
CA GLU A 123 -3.76 4.92 13.93
C GLU A 123 -4.92 5.72 13.31
N ALA A 124 -5.07 6.99 13.71
CA ALA A 124 -6.13 7.85 13.16
C ALA A 124 -5.95 8.04 11.64
N TYR A 125 -7.04 7.90 10.89
CA TYR A 125 -7.02 8.04 9.42
C TYR A 125 -6.37 9.34 8.94
N ARG A 126 -6.55 10.43 9.68
CA ARG A 126 -5.95 11.72 9.33
C ARG A 126 -4.42 11.70 9.43
N VAL A 127 -3.88 11.09 10.48
CA VAL A 127 -2.44 10.92 10.66
C VAL A 127 -1.84 10.08 9.53
N ILE A 128 -2.52 8.98 9.17
CA ILE A 128 -2.14 8.13 8.03
C ILE A 128 -2.14 8.95 6.74
N ALA A 129 -3.19 9.73 6.48
CA ALA A 129 -3.30 10.55 5.29
C ALA A 129 -2.17 11.58 5.19
N GLU A 130 -1.89 12.29 6.27
CA GLU A 130 -0.88 13.36 6.32
C GLU A 130 0.54 12.81 6.10
N ARG A 131 0.92 11.69 6.77
CA ARG A 131 2.24 11.08 6.58
C ARG A 131 2.43 10.52 5.16
N MET A 132 1.40 9.86 4.61
CA MET A 132 1.44 9.33 3.26
C MET A 132 1.48 10.45 2.20
N PHE A 133 0.76 11.54 2.42
CA PHE A 133 0.77 12.70 1.54
C PHE A 133 2.13 13.40 1.54
N ALA A 134 2.78 13.50 2.70
CA ALA A 134 4.15 14.02 2.81
C ALA A 134 5.16 13.13 2.08
N ALA A 135 5.04 11.79 2.17
CA ALA A 135 5.87 10.85 1.41
C ALA A 135 5.64 10.98 -0.11
N LEU A 136 4.38 11.08 -0.53
CA LEU A 136 3.99 11.28 -1.94
C LEU A 136 4.65 12.54 -2.53
N HIS A 137 4.59 13.66 -1.82
CA HIS A 137 5.19 14.91 -2.28
C HIS A 137 6.72 14.88 -2.27
N ALA A 138 7.34 14.21 -1.30
CA ALA A 138 8.80 14.00 -1.29
C ALA A 138 9.26 13.20 -2.53
N ALA A 139 8.55 12.12 -2.86
CA ALA A 139 8.83 11.33 -4.05
C ALA A 139 8.60 12.12 -5.35
N ARG A 140 7.56 12.96 -5.42
CA ARG A 140 7.34 13.87 -6.55
C ARG A 140 8.54 14.79 -6.77
N VAL A 141 9.07 15.39 -5.70
CA VAL A 141 10.25 16.27 -5.81
C VAL A 141 11.47 15.49 -6.28
N ALA A 142 11.69 14.28 -5.73
CA ALA A 142 12.84 13.44 -6.11
C ALA A 142 12.78 12.96 -7.57
N ALA A 143 11.58 12.84 -8.14
CA ALA A 143 11.37 12.34 -9.50
C ALA A 143 10.99 13.44 -10.51
N GLU A 144 11.16 14.70 -10.21
CA GLU A 144 10.67 15.82 -11.01
C GLU A 144 10.82 15.61 -12.53
N GLY A 145 9.69 15.65 -13.25
CA GLY A 145 9.62 15.38 -14.69
C GLY A 145 9.76 13.91 -15.11
N ARG A 146 9.82 12.97 -14.15
CA ARG A 146 9.96 11.52 -14.35
C ARG A 146 9.05 10.76 -13.39
N GLU A 147 9.39 9.52 -13.03
CA GLU A 147 8.51 8.67 -12.23
C GLU A 147 9.19 8.14 -10.96
N ALA A 148 8.39 8.01 -9.88
CA ALA A 148 8.81 7.38 -8.64
C ALA A 148 7.87 6.22 -8.27
N VAL A 149 8.40 5.26 -7.51
CA VAL A 149 7.63 4.15 -6.93
C VAL A 149 7.76 4.17 -5.41
N LEU A 150 6.62 4.19 -4.73
CA LEU A 150 6.50 4.05 -3.28
C LEU A 150 5.81 2.72 -2.97
N VAL A 151 6.45 1.83 -2.20
CA VAL A 151 5.83 0.56 -1.81
C VAL A 151 5.31 0.64 -0.37
N SER A 152 4.02 0.41 -0.20
CA SER A 152 3.31 0.56 1.06
C SER A 152 2.24 -0.53 1.24
N HIS A 153 1.20 -0.27 2.03
CA HIS A 153 0.20 -1.23 2.48
C HIS A 153 -1.21 -0.76 2.16
N GLN A 154 -2.18 -1.66 2.30
CA GLN A 154 -3.56 -1.43 1.84
C GLN A 154 -4.20 -0.20 2.46
N LEU A 155 -4.21 -0.11 3.80
CA LEU A 155 -4.92 0.98 4.48
C LEU A 155 -4.26 2.34 4.25
N PRO A 156 -2.92 2.50 4.36
CA PRO A 156 -2.25 3.75 4.05
C PRO A 156 -2.50 4.23 2.62
N ILE A 157 -2.39 3.35 1.62
CA ILE A 157 -2.62 3.70 0.21
C ILE A 157 -4.06 4.15 -0.02
N TRP A 158 -5.02 3.38 0.49
CA TRP A 158 -6.44 3.71 0.33
C TRP A 158 -6.81 5.02 1.02
N THR A 159 -6.25 5.25 2.22
CA THR A 159 -6.47 6.50 2.98
C THR A 159 -5.88 7.71 2.26
N LEU A 160 -4.66 7.58 1.70
CA LEU A 160 -4.05 8.60 0.86
C LEU A 160 -4.93 8.95 -0.35
N ARG A 161 -5.39 7.92 -1.08
CA ARG A 161 -6.26 8.12 -2.25
C ARG A 161 -7.53 8.88 -1.88
N ARG A 162 -8.21 8.47 -0.81
CA ARG A 162 -9.43 9.16 -0.33
C ARG A 162 -9.16 10.60 0.08
N TYR A 163 -8.01 10.85 0.72
CA TYR A 163 -7.59 12.19 1.12
C TYR A 163 -7.40 13.11 -0.08
N VAL A 164 -6.68 12.65 -1.11
CA VAL A 164 -6.48 13.40 -2.36
C VAL A 164 -7.80 13.62 -3.11
N GLU A 165 -8.67 12.62 -3.15
CA GLU A 165 -10.02 12.71 -3.73
C GLU A 165 -11.00 13.55 -2.88
N ARG A 166 -10.57 14.11 -1.73
CA ARG A 166 -11.40 14.86 -0.77
C ARG A 166 -12.62 14.09 -0.29
N LYS A 167 -12.54 12.77 -0.21
CA LYS A 167 -13.58 11.87 0.30
C LYS A 167 -13.45 11.69 1.80
N ARG A 168 -14.54 11.29 2.48
CA ARG A 168 -14.50 10.91 3.89
C ARG A 168 -13.47 9.81 4.10
N LEU A 169 -12.57 9.94 5.10
CA LEU A 169 -11.51 8.97 5.35
C LEU A 169 -12.07 7.68 5.95
N TRP A 170 -13.11 7.77 6.80
CA TRP A 170 -13.84 6.58 7.25
C TRP A 170 -14.52 5.89 6.06
N HIS A 171 -14.42 4.56 6.01
CA HIS A 171 -14.93 3.76 4.90
C HIS A 171 -15.12 2.29 5.30
N ASP A 172 -15.94 1.57 4.56
CA ASP A 172 -16.06 0.11 4.64
C ASP A 172 -14.79 -0.55 4.10
N PRO A 173 -14.04 -1.34 4.91
CA PRO A 173 -12.82 -2.01 4.47
C PRO A 173 -12.99 -2.91 3.24
N ARG A 174 -14.18 -3.51 3.08
CA ARG A 174 -14.51 -4.42 1.96
C ARG A 174 -14.57 -3.71 0.59
N LYS A 175 -14.71 -2.37 0.62
CA LYS A 175 -14.83 -1.53 -0.58
C LYS A 175 -13.49 -0.90 -0.99
N ARG A 176 -12.37 -1.30 -0.39
CA ARG A 176 -11.04 -0.79 -0.75
C ARG A 176 -10.64 -1.30 -2.12
N GLN A 177 -10.44 -0.40 -3.06
CA GLN A 177 -9.81 -0.69 -4.35
C GLN A 177 -8.29 -0.56 -4.20
N CYS A 178 -7.68 -1.58 -3.63
CA CYS A 178 -6.25 -1.67 -3.40
C CYS A 178 -5.87 -3.16 -3.29
N GLY A 179 -5.84 -3.86 -4.43
CA GLY A 179 -5.47 -5.27 -4.53
C GLY A 179 -3.98 -5.52 -4.20
N LEU A 180 -3.59 -6.78 -4.00
CA LEU A 180 -2.18 -7.15 -3.83
C LEU A 180 -1.40 -6.78 -5.10
N ALA A 181 -0.22 -6.19 -4.93
CA ALA A 181 0.62 -5.65 -6.01
C ALA A 181 -0.12 -4.72 -6.99
N SER A 182 -1.18 -4.03 -6.53
CA SER A 182 -1.83 -2.99 -7.31
C SER A 182 -1.10 -1.66 -7.24
N LEU A 183 -1.15 -0.89 -8.32
CA LEU A 183 -0.59 0.45 -8.45
C LEU A 183 -1.71 1.49 -8.37
N THR A 184 -1.54 2.46 -7.49
CA THR A 184 -2.30 3.72 -7.48
C THR A 184 -1.34 4.82 -7.93
N SER A 185 -1.55 5.37 -9.12
CA SER A 185 -0.64 6.32 -9.76
C SER A 185 -1.18 7.73 -9.63
N PHE A 186 -0.40 8.63 -9.02
CA PHE A 186 -0.73 10.04 -8.87
C PHE A 186 0.04 10.83 -9.92
N HIS A 187 -0.69 11.48 -10.81
CA HIS A 187 -0.18 12.33 -11.88
C HIS A 187 -0.08 13.77 -11.40
N PHE A 188 1.05 14.42 -11.69
CA PHE A 188 1.31 15.78 -11.24
C PHE A 188 1.59 16.74 -12.41
N ASP A 189 0.90 17.88 -12.37
CA ASP A 189 1.25 19.07 -13.13
C ASP A 189 1.89 20.08 -12.17
N GLY A 190 3.21 20.20 -12.22
CA GLY A 190 4.00 20.90 -11.21
C GLY A 190 3.80 20.31 -9.81
N ALA A 191 3.24 21.08 -8.88
CA ALA A 191 2.96 20.63 -7.51
C ALA A 191 1.53 20.10 -7.34
N LYS A 192 0.66 20.27 -8.34
CA LYS A 192 -0.76 19.90 -8.25
C LYS A 192 -1.00 18.50 -8.78
N ILE A 193 -1.78 17.70 -8.07
CA ILE A 193 -2.26 16.40 -8.57
C ILE A 193 -3.32 16.68 -9.63
N SER A 194 -3.05 16.24 -10.86
CA SER A 194 -3.91 16.39 -12.04
C SER A 194 -4.81 15.17 -12.27
N GLY A 195 -4.38 13.98 -11.82
CA GLY A 195 -5.12 12.73 -12.02
C GLY A 195 -4.69 11.62 -11.08
N ILE A 196 -5.55 10.59 -10.98
CA ILE A 196 -5.26 9.35 -10.24
C ILE A 196 -5.63 8.17 -11.15
N GLY A 197 -4.64 7.31 -11.42
CA GLY A 197 -4.80 6.04 -12.10
C GLY A 197 -4.84 4.86 -11.11
N TYR A 198 -5.42 3.73 -11.55
CA TYR A 198 -5.37 2.46 -10.80
C TYR A 198 -5.18 1.30 -11.77
N SER A 199 -4.26 0.39 -11.45
CA SER A 199 -4.03 -0.83 -12.22
C SER A 199 -3.64 -2.00 -11.33
N GLU A 200 -3.90 -3.21 -11.80
CA GLU A 200 -3.62 -4.47 -11.12
C GLU A 200 -2.74 -5.39 -12.00
N PRO A 201 -1.43 -5.14 -12.08
CA PRO A 201 -0.52 -5.92 -12.94
C PRO A 201 -0.54 -7.42 -12.64
N ALA A 202 -0.74 -7.79 -11.38
CA ALA A 202 -0.75 -9.17 -10.90
C ALA A 202 -2.15 -9.80 -10.86
N ALA A 203 -3.18 -9.20 -11.46
CA ALA A 203 -4.56 -9.71 -11.40
C ALA A 203 -4.69 -11.16 -11.91
N HIS A 204 -3.93 -11.53 -12.94
CA HIS A 204 -3.91 -12.88 -13.51
C HIS A 204 -3.38 -13.93 -12.50
N LEU A 205 -2.45 -13.55 -11.63
CA LEU A 205 -1.90 -14.44 -10.57
C LEU A 205 -2.92 -14.63 -9.44
N ILE A 206 -3.66 -13.59 -9.09
CA ILE A 206 -4.72 -13.65 -8.06
C ILE A 206 -5.86 -14.58 -8.52
N ALA A 207 -6.17 -14.58 -9.81
CA ALA A 207 -7.26 -15.38 -10.37
C ALA A 207 -7.03 -16.89 -10.21
N ILE A 208 -5.78 -17.36 -10.18
CA ILE A 208 -5.42 -18.78 -10.05
C ILE A 208 -5.14 -19.22 -8.62
N SER A 209 -5.04 -18.30 -7.65
CA SER A 209 -4.76 -18.60 -6.24
C SER A 209 -6.01 -18.49 -5.36
N PRO A 210 -6.46 -19.59 -4.70
CA PRO A 210 -7.56 -19.53 -3.74
C PRO A 210 -7.24 -18.64 -2.52
N THR A 211 -5.99 -18.65 -2.03
CA THR A 211 -5.54 -17.89 -0.87
C THR A 211 -5.50 -16.39 -1.14
N ALA A 212 -5.03 -15.97 -2.32
CA ALA A 212 -5.00 -14.56 -2.71
C ALA A 212 -6.40 -13.96 -2.91
N ARG A 213 -7.42 -14.78 -3.26
CA ARG A 213 -8.82 -14.32 -3.36
C ARG A 213 -9.42 -13.94 -2.02
N THR A 214 -9.01 -14.60 -0.94
CA THR A 214 -9.51 -14.35 0.42
C THR A 214 -8.74 -13.24 1.14
N ALA A 215 -7.56 -12.86 0.67
CA ALA A 215 -6.72 -11.78 1.21
C ALA A 215 -7.28 -10.35 0.98
N LYS A 216 -8.57 -10.23 0.66
CA LYS A 216 -9.29 -8.94 0.62
C LYS A 216 -9.50 -8.43 2.04
N GLY A 217 -8.48 -7.86 2.67
CA GLY A 217 -8.63 -7.15 3.94
C GLY A 217 -7.74 -7.62 5.08
N ALA A 218 -6.54 -8.11 4.80
CA ALA A 218 -5.51 -8.21 5.84
C ALA A 218 -4.79 -6.86 5.99
#